data_7c008fc7abdff788353994158b34f636
#
_entry.id   7c008fc7abdff788353994158b34f636
#
_cell.length_a   1.000
_cell.length_b   1.000
_cell.length_c   1.000
_cell.angle_alpha   90.00
_cell.angle_beta   90.00
_cell.angle_gamma   90.00
#
_symmetry.space_group_name_H-M   'P 1'
#
loop_
_entity.id
_entity.type
_entity.pdbx_description
1 polymer ?
#
loop_
_entity_poly.entity_id
_entity_poly.type
_entity_poly.pdbx_seq_one_letter_code
_entity_poly.pdbx_strand_id
1 'polypeptide(L)'
;MLQCTAVTQVPYAEALLALATMEGGPEHPPDAVEPEEFVLCELGDHDESAEHAGHLWSADTPDDQDLWLLWSGTGAHRVHRLDMLRLCPAVLRELATRTVTTCGFFDHHPGPHSFSVIDPLGDLIAAHVHSEVRRLVAEDEAPGTPDTSGTPDAPDVPDTDAP
;
A
#
# COMPACT_ATOMS: atom_id res chain seq x y z
N MET A 1 -14.17 -14.14 3.27
CA MET A 1 -14.12 -13.95 4.75
C MET A 1 -13.66 -12.54 5.00
N LEU A 2 -14.16 -11.84 6.02
CA LEU A 2 -13.67 -10.49 6.35
C LEU A 2 -12.26 -10.56 6.93
N GLN A 3 -11.52 -9.47 6.79
CA GLN A 3 -10.21 -9.28 7.44
C GLN A 3 -10.40 -9.16 8.95
N CYS A 4 -9.44 -9.65 9.71
CA CYS A 4 -9.36 -9.46 11.15
C CYS A 4 -9.16 -7.97 11.47
N THR A 5 -9.84 -7.47 12.49
CA THR A 5 -9.80 -6.05 12.88
C THR A 5 -8.83 -5.74 14.02
N ALA A 6 -8.04 -6.74 14.45
CA ALA A 6 -7.05 -6.52 15.51
C ALA A 6 -5.97 -5.55 15.04
N VAL A 7 -5.61 -4.63 15.92
CA VAL A 7 -4.58 -3.62 15.66
C VAL A 7 -3.56 -3.64 16.77
N THR A 8 -2.30 -3.39 16.43
CA THR A 8 -1.22 -3.25 17.42
C THR A 8 -0.23 -2.19 17.00
N GLN A 9 0.44 -1.60 17.98
CA GLN A 9 1.55 -0.70 17.71
C GLN A 9 2.81 -1.49 17.37
N VAL A 10 3.54 -1.05 16.35
CA VAL A 10 4.83 -1.64 15.97
C VAL A 10 5.84 -1.39 17.09
N PRO A 11 6.57 -2.42 17.54
CA PRO A 11 7.64 -2.26 18.53
C PRO A 11 8.86 -1.61 17.84
N TYR A 12 8.85 -0.28 17.72
CA TYR A 12 9.74 0.52 16.87
C TYR A 12 11.22 0.13 17.00
N ALA A 13 11.76 0.09 18.21
CA ALA A 13 13.18 -0.22 18.41
C ALA A 13 13.55 -1.64 17.98
N GLU A 14 12.66 -2.61 18.20
CA GLU A 14 12.87 -4.00 17.80
C GLU A 14 12.72 -4.15 16.28
N ALA A 15 11.74 -3.45 15.68
CA ALA A 15 11.54 -3.42 14.24
C ALA A 15 12.75 -2.82 13.52
N LEU A 16 13.30 -1.70 14.01
CA LEU A 16 14.53 -1.11 13.45
C LEU A 16 15.71 -2.08 13.52
N LEU A 17 15.86 -2.78 14.64
CA LEU A 17 16.93 -3.76 14.79
C LEU A 17 16.76 -4.93 13.81
N ALA A 18 15.54 -5.44 13.67
CA ALA A 18 15.22 -6.50 12.71
C ALA A 18 15.53 -6.08 11.29
N LEU A 19 15.03 -4.91 10.85
CA LEU A 19 15.28 -4.33 9.53
C LEU A 19 16.76 -4.10 9.23
N ALA A 20 17.53 -3.64 10.22
CA ALA A 20 18.95 -3.39 10.06
C ALA A 20 19.82 -4.66 9.99
N THR A 21 19.31 -5.78 10.50
CA THR A 21 20.07 -7.04 10.58
C THR A 21 19.60 -8.13 9.63
N MET A 22 18.40 -7.98 9.05
CA MET A 22 17.86 -8.95 8.10
C MET A 22 18.58 -8.88 6.75
N GLU A 23 18.63 -9.99 6.04
CA GLU A 23 19.04 -10.02 4.63
C GLU A 23 17.95 -9.39 3.77
N GLY A 24 18.32 -8.53 2.81
CA GLY A 24 17.35 -7.79 1.97
C GLY A 24 16.57 -6.70 2.71
N GLY A 25 17.06 -6.29 3.88
CA GLY A 25 16.49 -5.15 4.62
C GLY A 25 16.70 -3.81 3.89
N PRO A 26 15.98 -2.76 4.29
CA PRO A 26 16.08 -1.43 3.69
C PRO A 26 17.46 -0.82 3.94
N GLU A 27 17.93 -0.01 3.00
CA GLU A 27 19.20 0.73 3.14
C GLU A 27 19.17 1.69 4.34
N HIS A 28 18.00 2.27 4.61
CA HIS A 28 17.77 3.19 5.72
C HIS A 28 16.58 2.72 6.57
N PRO A 29 16.78 1.82 7.53
CA PRO A 29 15.70 1.27 8.35
C PRO A 29 14.74 2.29 8.99
N PRO A 30 15.19 3.48 9.44
CA PRO A 30 14.28 4.50 9.98
C PRO A 30 13.27 5.07 8.99
N ASP A 31 13.48 4.90 7.68
CA ASP A 31 12.53 5.35 6.65
C ASP A 31 11.46 4.29 6.37
N ALA A 32 11.65 3.07 6.87
CA ALA A 32 10.78 1.93 6.61
C ALA A 32 9.71 1.72 7.70
N VAL A 33 9.89 2.30 8.88
CA VAL A 33 8.93 2.21 9.99
C VAL A 33 8.93 3.52 10.77
N GLU A 34 7.74 4.02 11.12
CA GLU A 34 7.60 5.26 11.85
C GLU A 34 7.46 5.02 13.37
N PRO A 35 7.96 5.96 14.21
CA PRO A 35 7.59 5.96 15.61
C PRO A 35 6.08 6.03 15.79
N GLU A 36 5.53 5.23 16.70
CA GLU A 36 4.08 5.17 16.96
C GLU A 36 3.22 4.60 15.81
N GLU A 37 3.83 3.93 14.83
CA GLU A 37 3.11 3.23 13.77
C GLU A 37 2.23 2.12 14.32
N PHE A 38 1.04 1.96 13.72
CA PHE A 38 0.11 0.89 14.02
C PHE A 38 -0.11 0.03 12.79
N VAL A 39 -0.18 -1.28 13.00
CA VAL A 39 -0.54 -2.24 11.94
C VAL A 39 -1.82 -2.97 12.29
N LEU A 40 -2.62 -3.23 11.27
CA LEU A 40 -3.79 -4.10 11.33
C LEU A 40 -3.38 -5.55 11.09
N CYS A 41 -4.13 -6.48 11.65
CA CYS A 41 -4.00 -7.88 11.27
C CYS A 41 -4.44 -8.05 9.82
N GLU A 42 -3.57 -8.59 9.00
CA GLU A 42 -3.86 -8.83 7.57
C GLU A 42 -4.62 -10.14 7.32
N LEU A 43 -4.61 -11.05 8.27
CA LEU A 43 -5.27 -12.35 8.16
C LEU A 43 -6.79 -12.20 8.07
N GLY A 44 -7.45 -13.22 7.55
CA GLY A 44 -8.91 -13.33 7.68
C GLY A 44 -9.34 -13.43 9.14
N ASP A 45 -10.60 -13.12 9.42
CA ASP A 45 -11.18 -13.21 10.76
C ASP A 45 -10.89 -14.59 11.38
N HIS A 46 -10.31 -14.59 12.56
CA HIS A 46 -9.88 -15.78 13.30
C HIS A 46 -10.07 -15.60 14.81
N ASP A 47 -10.06 -16.69 15.53
CA ASP A 47 -10.17 -16.68 16.99
C ASP A 47 -8.84 -16.33 17.68
N GLU A 48 -8.91 -16.11 19.01
CA GLU A 48 -7.76 -15.73 19.83
C GLU A 48 -6.71 -16.86 20.01
N SER A 49 -6.94 -18.06 19.46
CA SER A 49 -5.97 -19.16 19.51
C SER A 49 -4.88 -19.03 18.46
N ALA A 50 -5.11 -18.24 17.42
CA ALA A 50 -4.12 -17.92 16.40
C ALA A 50 -3.50 -16.55 16.67
N GLU A 51 -2.21 -16.42 16.36
CA GLU A 51 -1.55 -15.12 16.38
C GLU A 51 -2.06 -14.23 15.27
N HIS A 52 -2.22 -12.95 15.57
CA HIS A 52 -2.39 -11.91 14.56
C HIS A 52 -1.08 -11.68 13.80
N ALA A 53 -1.16 -11.18 12.59
CA ALA A 53 0.01 -10.92 11.77
C ALA A 53 -0.14 -9.62 10.97
N GLY A 54 0.92 -8.82 10.93
CA GLY A 54 1.04 -7.66 10.07
C GLY A 54 2.39 -7.69 9.36
N HIS A 55 2.36 -7.44 8.05
CA HIS A 55 3.55 -7.36 7.22
C HIS A 55 4.29 -6.06 7.49
N LEU A 56 5.61 -6.11 7.62
CA LEU A 56 6.44 -4.92 7.86
C LEU A 56 7.38 -4.61 6.70
N TRP A 57 7.96 -5.64 6.08
CA TRP A 57 8.94 -5.42 5.02
C TRP A 57 9.05 -6.63 4.09
N SER A 58 9.05 -6.36 2.78
CA SER A 58 9.36 -7.38 1.77
C SER A 58 10.84 -7.38 1.48
N ALA A 59 11.51 -8.50 1.75
CA ALA A 59 12.91 -8.66 1.42
C ALA A 59 13.05 -9.15 -0.03
N ASP A 60 13.85 -8.43 -0.83
CA ASP A 60 14.21 -8.88 -2.18
C ASP A 60 15.36 -9.91 -2.08
N THR A 61 15.01 -11.11 -1.63
CA THR A 61 15.96 -12.22 -1.45
C THR A 61 15.50 -13.45 -2.21
N PRO A 62 16.44 -14.37 -2.59
CA PRO A 62 16.08 -15.61 -3.27
C PRO A 62 15.17 -16.55 -2.48
N ASP A 63 15.10 -16.37 -1.16
CA ASP A 63 14.31 -17.22 -0.28
C ASP A 63 12.87 -16.74 -0.08
N ASP A 64 12.48 -15.60 -0.71
CA ASP A 64 11.14 -14.99 -0.62
C ASP A 64 10.64 -14.87 0.83
N GLN A 65 11.50 -14.36 1.73
CA GLN A 65 11.18 -14.18 3.13
C GLN A 65 10.89 -12.71 3.41
N ASP A 66 9.74 -12.45 4.04
CA ASP A 66 9.32 -11.14 4.46
C ASP A 66 9.37 -11.00 5.99
N LEU A 67 9.57 -9.78 6.47
CA LEU A 67 9.52 -9.48 7.89
C LEU A 67 8.06 -9.27 8.33
N TRP A 68 7.65 -10.04 9.32
CA TRP A 68 6.32 -10.01 9.90
C TRP A 68 6.37 -9.68 11.39
N LEU A 69 5.41 -8.87 11.83
CA LEU A 69 5.07 -8.71 13.24
C LEU A 69 3.92 -9.68 13.57
N LEU A 70 4.19 -10.61 14.47
CA LEU A 70 3.20 -11.55 14.98
C LEU A 70 2.87 -11.17 16.44
N TRP A 71 1.58 -11.19 16.79
CA TRP A 71 1.20 -10.85 18.15
C TRP A 71 -0.06 -11.59 18.61
N SER A 72 -0.21 -11.72 19.92
CA SER A 72 -1.42 -12.16 20.58
C SER A 72 -1.70 -11.31 21.82
N GLY A 73 -2.96 -11.29 22.26
CA GLY A 73 -3.41 -10.46 23.36
C GLY A 73 -3.44 -8.96 23.02
N THR A 74 -3.79 -8.14 23.99
CA THR A 74 -3.98 -6.69 23.83
C THR A 74 -3.37 -5.90 24.99
N GLY A 75 -3.01 -4.65 24.75
CA GLY A 75 -2.53 -3.74 25.79
C GLY A 75 -1.34 -4.27 26.56
N ALA A 76 -1.43 -4.30 27.89
CA ALA A 76 -0.36 -4.75 28.78
C ALA A 76 -0.10 -6.27 28.74
N HIS A 77 -1.01 -7.05 28.17
CA HIS A 77 -0.88 -8.51 28.05
C HIS A 77 -0.48 -8.94 26.64
N ARG A 78 -0.13 -7.99 25.77
CA ARG A 78 0.34 -8.28 24.43
C ARG A 78 1.68 -9.00 24.48
N VAL A 79 1.75 -10.13 23.79
CA VAL A 79 3.01 -10.81 23.46
C VAL A 79 3.21 -10.66 21.97
N HIS A 80 4.43 -10.34 21.55
CA HIS A 80 4.75 -10.18 20.13
C HIS A 80 6.13 -10.75 19.81
N ARG A 81 6.36 -11.00 18.53
CA ARG A 81 7.65 -11.35 17.95
C ARG A 81 7.77 -10.82 16.53
N LEU A 82 8.98 -10.54 16.11
CA LEU A 82 9.33 -10.25 14.72
C LEU A 82 9.97 -11.49 14.12
N ASP A 83 9.53 -11.89 12.94
CA ASP A 83 10.01 -13.13 12.34
C ASP A 83 10.13 -12.98 10.81
N MET A 84 11.16 -13.61 10.25
CA MET A 84 11.35 -13.73 8.82
C MET A 84 10.62 -14.97 8.32
N LEU A 85 9.52 -14.77 7.61
CA LEU A 85 8.66 -15.87 7.17
C LEU A 85 8.61 -15.91 5.63
N ARG A 86 8.65 -17.12 5.09
CA ARG A 86 8.48 -17.34 3.64
C ARG A 86 7.05 -17.02 3.23
N LEU A 87 6.89 -16.54 2.00
CA LEU A 87 5.57 -16.32 1.43
C LEU A 87 4.85 -17.65 1.16
N CYS A 88 3.54 -17.61 1.31
CA CYS A 88 2.66 -18.74 1.02
C CYS A 88 2.72 -19.08 -0.47
N PRO A 89 2.98 -20.34 -0.85
CA PRO A 89 3.09 -20.73 -2.25
C PRO A 89 1.73 -20.86 -2.97
N ALA A 90 0.63 -20.62 -2.28
CA ALA A 90 -0.70 -20.77 -2.86
C ALA A 90 -0.98 -19.72 -3.94
N VAL A 91 -1.61 -20.15 -5.02
CA VAL A 91 -1.99 -19.30 -6.14
C VAL A 91 -3.45 -19.51 -6.53
N LEU A 92 -4.16 -18.44 -6.82
CA LEU A 92 -5.46 -18.44 -7.46
C LEU A 92 -5.28 -18.21 -8.96
N ARG A 93 -5.82 -19.09 -9.79
CA ARG A 93 -5.83 -18.97 -11.25
C ARG A 93 -7.23 -18.68 -11.74
N GLU A 94 -7.46 -17.52 -12.29
CA GLU A 94 -8.71 -17.17 -12.93
C GLU A 94 -8.66 -17.48 -14.41
N LEU A 95 -9.41 -18.50 -14.83
CA LEU A 95 -9.35 -19.01 -16.20
C LEU A 95 -9.95 -18.05 -17.23
N ALA A 96 -10.94 -17.23 -16.84
CA ALA A 96 -11.60 -16.30 -17.74
C ALA A 96 -10.68 -15.15 -18.14
N THR A 97 -9.94 -14.58 -17.17
CA THR A 97 -9.01 -13.45 -17.36
C THR A 97 -7.57 -13.89 -17.60
N ARG A 98 -7.27 -15.17 -17.36
CA ARG A 98 -5.91 -15.75 -17.37
C ARG A 98 -4.98 -15.07 -16.35
N THR A 99 -5.53 -14.49 -15.29
CA THR A 99 -4.75 -13.88 -14.20
C THR A 99 -4.33 -14.94 -13.20
N VAL A 100 -3.19 -14.70 -12.59
CA VAL A 100 -2.66 -15.48 -11.47
C VAL A 100 -2.42 -14.53 -10.31
N THR A 101 -3.08 -14.79 -9.18
CA THR A 101 -2.92 -14.03 -7.94
C THR A 101 -2.24 -14.93 -6.93
N THR A 102 -1.10 -14.51 -6.41
CA THR A 102 -0.39 -15.21 -5.33
C THR A 102 -0.99 -14.86 -3.97
N CYS A 103 -0.88 -15.76 -3.01
CA CYS A 103 -1.20 -15.43 -1.64
C CYS A 103 -0.14 -14.45 -1.10
N GLY A 104 -0.57 -13.34 -0.53
CA GLY A 104 0.30 -12.31 0.06
C GLY A 104 0.63 -12.55 1.53
N PHE A 105 0.26 -13.71 2.10
CA PHE A 105 0.58 -14.06 3.48
C PHE A 105 1.80 -14.97 3.56
N PHE A 106 2.28 -15.19 4.77
CA PHE A 106 3.37 -16.13 5.04
C PHE A 106 2.91 -17.60 4.94
N ASP A 107 3.88 -18.49 4.73
CA ASP A 107 3.60 -19.92 4.64
C ASP A 107 3.05 -20.48 5.96
N HIS A 108 2.09 -21.39 5.85
CA HIS A 108 1.36 -21.97 7.00
C HIS A 108 0.57 -20.96 7.83
N HIS A 109 0.20 -19.80 7.27
CA HIS A 109 -0.69 -18.85 7.95
C HIS A 109 -2.04 -19.50 8.29
N PRO A 110 -2.69 -19.10 9.42
CA PRO A 110 -4.01 -19.59 9.76
C PRO A 110 -5.09 -19.00 8.82
N GLY A 111 -6.16 -19.76 8.63
CA GLY A 111 -7.34 -19.29 7.89
C GLY A 111 -7.18 -19.30 6.38
N PRO A 112 -8.02 -18.54 5.66
CA PRO A 112 -8.04 -18.49 4.21
C PRO A 112 -6.85 -17.74 3.63
N HIS A 113 -6.52 -18.01 2.36
CA HIS A 113 -5.52 -17.25 1.62
C HIS A 113 -5.95 -15.80 1.37
N SER A 114 -5.01 -14.90 1.18
CA SER A 114 -5.25 -13.45 1.03
C SER A 114 -6.27 -13.11 -0.05
N PHE A 115 -6.25 -13.82 -1.17
CA PHE A 115 -7.22 -13.63 -2.26
C PHE A 115 -8.67 -14.04 -1.90
N SER A 116 -8.91 -14.61 -0.73
CA SER A 116 -10.24 -14.94 -0.19
C SER A 116 -10.62 -14.08 1.02
N VAL A 117 -9.75 -13.18 1.43
CA VAL A 117 -10.00 -12.21 2.50
C VAL A 117 -10.54 -10.93 1.87
N ILE A 118 -11.55 -10.35 2.47
CA ILE A 118 -12.18 -9.10 2.04
C ILE A 118 -11.78 -8.03 3.05
N ASP A 119 -11.13 -6.99 2.56
CA ASP A 119 -10.84 -5.77 3.30
C ASP A 119 -11.72 -4.63 2.79
N PRO A 120 -12.92 -4.41 3.38
CA PRO A 120 -13.84 -3.39 2.87
C PRO A 120 -13.29 -1.97 2.95
N LEU A 121 -12.40 -1.69 3.90
CA LEU A 121 -11.77 -0.38 4.04
C LEU A 121 -10.68 -0.17 3.00
N GLY A 122 -9.79 -1.14 2.83
CA GLY A 122 -8.76 -1.12 1.80
C GLY A 122 -9.35 -1.03 0.39
N ASP A 123 -10.40 -1.80 0.11
CA ASP A 123 -11.13 -1.74 -1.16
C ASP A 123 -11.72 -0.34 -1.42
N LEU A 124 -12.29 0.30 -0.40
CA LEU A 124 -12.85 1.66 -0.50
C LEU A 124 -11.74 2.69 -0.75
N ILE A 125 -10.62 2.60 -0.02
CA ILE A 125 -9.47 3.49 -0.20
C ILE A 125 -8.88 3.30 -1.60
N ALA A 126 -8.68 2.07 -2.05
CA ALA A 126 -8.15 1.77 -3.38
C ALA A 126 -9.07 2.31 -4.48
N ALA A 127 -10.38 2.17 -4.35
CA ALA A 127 -11.35 2.73 -5.30
C ALA A 127 -11.29 4.27 -5.34
N HIS A 128 -11.13 4.93 -4.19
CA HIS A 128 -10.97 6.37 -4.11
C HIS A 128 -9.68 6.84 -4.78
N VAL A 129 -8.54 6.23 -4.46
CA VAL A 129 -7.23 6.54 -5.07
C VAL A 129 -7.28 6.36 -6.59
N HIS A 130 -7.84 5.25 -7.09
CA HIS A 130 -8.00 5.03 -8.52
C HIS A 130 -8.88 6.10 -9.20
N SER A 131 -9.90 6.58 -8.52
CA SER A 131 -10.77 7.65 -9.05
C SER A 131 -10.02 8.99 -9.14
N GLU A 132 -9.23 9.33 -8.12
CA GLU A 132 -8.43 10.55 -8.11
C GLU A 132 -7.31 10.53 -9.16
N VAL A 133 -6.60 9.41 -9.28
CA VAL A 133 -5.57 9.25 -10.32
C VAL A 133 -6.16 9.44 -11.72
N ARG A 134 -7.33 8.82 -11.99
CA ARG A 134 -8.03 9.01 -13.28
C ARG A 134 -8.42 10.46 -13.52
N ARG A 135 -8.87 11.18 -12.49
CA ARG A 135 -9.22 12.59 -12.59
C ARG A 135 -7.99 13.44 -12.95
N LEU A 136 -6.87 13.23 -12.24
CA LEU A 136 -5.63 13.97 -12.49
C LEU A 136 -5.08 13.73 -13.91
N VAL A 137 -5.10 12.48 -14.38
CA VAL A 137 -4.67 12.14 -15.74
C VAL A 137 -5.58 12.81 -16.79
N ALA A 138 -6.90 12.83 -16.57
CA ALA A 138 -7.83 13.47 -17.49
C ALA A 138 -7.68 15.00 -17.50
N GLU A 139 -7.29 15.63 -16.41
CA GLU A 139 -7.00 17.06 -16.34
C GLU A 139 -5.71 17.43 -17.10
N ASP A 140 -4.70 16.55 -17.05
CA ASP A 140 -3.42 16.75 -17.76
C ASP A 140 -3.56 16.53 -19.30
N GLU A 141 -4.50 15.66 -19.71
CA GLU A 141 -4.81 15.39 -21.11
C GLU A 141 -5.79 16.41 -21.73
N ALA A 142 -6.39 17.31 -20.95
CA ALA A 142 -7.29 18.33 -21.46
C ALA A 142 -6.50 19.31 -22.36
N PRO A 143 -6.86 19.46 -23.67
CA PRO A 143 -6.15 20.36 -24.58
C PRO A 143 -6.25 21.78 -24.02
N GLY A 144 -5.08 22.37 -23.77
CA GLY A 144 -4.99 23.76 -23.29
C GLY A 144 -5.90 24.67 -24.11
N THR A 145 -6.74 25.44 -23.46
CA THR A 145 -7.57 26.48 -24.08
C THR A 145 -6.65 27.36 -24.92
N PRO A 146 -6.92 27.52 -26.24
CA PRO A 146 -6.09 28.40 -27.06
C PRO A 146 -6.15 29.83 -26.47
N ASP A 147 -4.98 30.35 -26.20
CA ASP A 147 -4.76 31.68 -25.66
C ASP A 147 -5.29 32.69 -26.71
N THR A 148 -6.53 33.15 -26.51
CA THR A 148 -7.17 34.19 -27.36
C THR A 148 -6.75 35.58 -26.86
N SER A 149 -5.48 35.82 -26.65
CA SER A 149 -4.91 37.17 -26.49
C SER A 149 -4.47 37.71 -27.86
N GLY A 150 -5.35 37.65 -28.83
CA GLY A 150 -5.23 38.45 -30.06
C GLY A 150 -5.72 39.87 -29.78
N THR A 151 -4.82 40.76 -29.47
CA THR A 151 -5.06 42.21 -29.44
C THR A 151 -5.51 42.61 -30.84
N PRO A 152 -6.71 43.21 -31.02
CA PRO A 152 -7.08 43.75 -32.31
C PRO A 152 -6.18 44.94 -32.63
N ASP A 153 -5.49 44.84 -33.78
CA ASP A 153 -4.68 45.86 -34.38
C ASP A 153 -5.55 47.12 -34.58
N ALA A 154 -5.13 48.27 -34.04
CA ALA A 154 -5.82 49.53 -34.17
C ALA A 154 -5.70 50.02 -35.64
N PRO A 155 -6.77 50.54 -36.27
CA PRO A 155 -6.70 51.04 -37.61
C PRO A 155 -5.88 52.34 -37.69
N ASP A 156 -4.94 52.29 -38.63
CA ASP A 156 -4.09 53.40 -39.06
C ASP A 156 -4.95 54.62 -39.47
N VAL A 157 -4.79 55.74 -38.81
CA VAL A 157 -5.47 57.00 -39.14
C VAL A 157 -4.58 57.75 -40.14
N PRO A 158 -5.04 58.04 -41.38
CA PRO A 158 -4.24 58.80 -42.33
C PRO A 158 -4.13 60.28 -41.87
N ASP A 159 -2.91 60.72 -41.81
CA ASP A 159 -2.52 62.11 -41.61
C ASP A 159 -3.00 62.98 -42.78
N THR A 160 -3.91 63.92 -42.52
CA THR A 160 -4.39 64.89 -43.51
C THR A 160 -3.66 66.20 -43.31
N ASP A 161 -2.59 66.35 -44.05
CA ASP A 161 -1.92 67.63 -44.26
C ASP A 161 -2.76 68.44 -45.25
N ALA A 162 -3.06 69.68 -44.92
CA ALA A 162 -3.33 70.78 -45.88
C ALA A 162 -3.77 72.10 -45.20
N PRO A 163 -3.64 73.20 -45.82
CA PRO A 163 -2.49 74.08 -46.14
C PRO A 163 -2.43 75.29 -45.26
#